data_087a8e5aa762ec7b7d2f053850570863
#
_entry.id   087a8e5aa762ec7b7d2f053850570863
#
_cell.length_a   1.000
_cell.length_b   1.000
_cell.length_c   1.000
_cell.angle_alpha   90.00
_cell.angle_beta   90.00
_cell.angle_gamma   90.00
#
_symmetry.space_group_name_H-M   'P 1'
#
loop_
_entity.id
_entity.type
_entity.pdbx_description
1 polymer ?
#
loop_
_entity_poly.entity_id
_entity_poly.type
_entity_poly.pdbx_seq_one_letter_code
_entity_poly.pdbx_strand_id
1 'polypeptide(L)'
;ITLLAAIPAGSGLGTSSILASTVLGAINDFCGLAWDRNDICSYTLALEQLLTTGGGWQDQYGGVFPGVKLLQSEAGFEQNPLVRWLPDQLFTHPDYRDCHLLYYTGITRTAKGILAEIVSSMFLNSGPHLSLLAEMKVHATDMSEAILRGNFENFASLINKTWAQNQALDSGTNPP
;
A
#
# COMPACT_ATOMS: atom_id res chain seq x y z
N ILE A 1 -6.15 18.10 20.16
CA ILE A 1 -6.23 17.64 18.76
C ILE A 1 -7.52 16.86 18.61
N THR A 2 -8.32 17.23 17.63
CA THR A 2 -9.53 16.48 17.27
C THR A 2 -9.28 15.79 15.93
N LEU A 3 -9.53 14.47 15.86
CA LEU A 3 -9.36 13.68 14.66
C LEU A 3 -10.72 13.26 14.12
N LEU A 4 -10.92 13.42 12.81
CA LEU A 4 -12.10 12.96 12.10
C LEU A 4 -11.68 12.14 10.89
N ALA A 5 -12.09 10.88 10.84
CA ALA A 5 -11.90 10.01 9.69
C ALA A 5 -13.25 9.77 9.02
N ALA A 6 -13.34 10.05 7.72
CA ALA A 6 -14.53 9.76 6.91
C ALA A 6 -14.59 8.29 6.46
N ILE A 7 -13.47 7.57 6.59
CA ILE A 7 -13.34 6.17 6.17
C ILE A 7 -13.44 5.28 7.41
N PRO A 8 -14.21 4.18 7.39
CA PRO A 8 -14.33 3.27 8.51
C PRO A 8 -12.97 2.67 8.93
N ALA A 9 -12.74 2.58 10.23
CA ALA A 9 -11.56 1.89 10.76
C ALA A 9 -11.56 0.42 10.31
N GLY A 10 -10.38 -0.11 9.93
CA GLY A 10 -10.24 -1.48 9.47
C GLY A 10 -10.79 -1.75 8.06
N SER A 11 -11.05 -0.70 7.26
CA SER A 11 -11.53 -0.82 5.88
C SER A 11 -10.49 -1.37 4.89
N GLY A 12 -9.22 -1.48 5.29
CA GLY A 12 -8.14 -1.90 4.40
C GLY A 12 -7.63 -0.81 3.46
N LEU A 13 -8.04 0.44 3.67
CA LEU A 13 -7.64 1.58 2.83
C LEU A 13 -6.47 2.40 3.41
N GLY A 14 -5.61 1.78 4.23
CA GLY A 14 -4.46 2.45 4.84
C GLY A 14 -4.83 3.57 5.83
N THR A 15 -6.03 3.53 6.40
CA THR A 15 -6.58 4.63 7.22
C THR A 15 -5.69 4.98 8.42
N SER A 16 -5.02 4.01 9.04
CA SER A 16 -4.12 4.25 10.19
C SER A 16 -2.92 5.11 9.78
N SER A 17 -2.25 4.71 8.71
CA SER A 17 -1.07 5.43 8.19
C SER A 17 -1.42 6.81 7.67
N ILE A 18 -2.56 6.96 7.00
CA ILE A 18 -3.04 8.25 6.51
C ILE A 18 -3.40 9.18 7.67
N LEU A 19 -4.05 8.66 8.71
CA LEU A 19 -4.39 9.45 9.90
C LEU A 19 -3.13 9.88 10.64
N ALA A 20 -2.18 8.98 10.85
CA ALA A 20 -0.89 9.28 11.47
C ALA A 20 -0.11 10.33 10.68
N SER A 21 -0.02 10.18 9.37
CA SER A 21 0.62 11.16 8.47
C SER A 21 -0.06 12.53 8.54
N THR A 22 -1.39 12.57 8.63
CA THR A 22 -2.15 13.81 8.77
C THR A 22 -1.83 14.52 10.09
N VAL A 23 -1.73 13.77 11.19
CA VAL A 23 -1.36 14.33 12.50
C VAL A 23 0.07 14.89 12.46
N LEU A 24 1.02 14.12 11.92
CA LEU A 24 2.41 14.58 11.80
C LEU A 24 2.53 15.80 10.88
N GLY A 25 1.78 15.83 9.78
CA GLY A 25 1.72 17.00 8.89
C GLY A 25 1.16 18.23 9.60
N ALA A 26 0.11 18.09 10.39
CA ALA A 26 -0.45 19.19 11.20
C ALA A 26 0.53 19.69 12.26
N ILE A 27 1.27 18.80 12.91
CA ILE A 27 2.33 19.17 13.87
C ILE A 27 3.48 19.88 13.17
N ASN A 28 3.89 19.38 12.00
CA ASN A 28 4.92 19.99 11.17
C ASN A 28 4.57 21.44 10.84
N ASP A 29 3.36 21.66 10.35
CA ASP A 29 2.87 23.00 10.01
C ASP A 29 2.76 23.92 11.26
N PHE A 30 2.15 23.43 12.32
CA PHE A 30 1.95 24.19 13.58
C PHE A 30 3.29 24.56 14.25
N CYS A 31 4.28 23.69 14.20
CA CYS A 31 5.58 23.89 14.86
C CYS A 31 6.65 24.50 13.91
N GLY A 32 6.36 24.63 12.63
CA GLY A 32 7.33 25.13 11.64
C GLY A 32 8.56 24.23 11.48
N LEU A 33 8.38 22.88 11.49
CA LEU A 33 9.50 21.93 11.51
C LEU A 33 10.19 21.76 10.15
N ALA A 34 9.58 22.26 9.08
CA ALA A 34 10.09 22.19 7.69
C ALA A 34 10.32 20.75 7.16
N TRP A 35 9.57 19.78 7.64
CA TRP A 35 9.57 18.43 7.12
C TRP A 35 8.95 18.38 5.72
N ASP A 36 9.59 17.67 4.81
CA ASP A 36 8.99 17.36 3.52
C ASP A 36 8.06 16.13 3.58
N ARG A 37 7.51 15.72 2.43
CA ARG A 37 6.61 14.57 2.37
C ARG A 37 7.29 13.24 2.70
N ASN A 38 8.58 13.10 2.35
CA ASN A 38 9.34 11.90 2.66
C ASN A 38 9.61 11.82 4.17
N ASP A 39 9.94 12.95 4.79
CA ASP A 39 10.09 13.03 6.25
C ASP A 39 8.81 12.60 6.96
N ILE A 40 7.66 13.13 6.55
CA ILE A 40 6.35 12.75 7.11
C ILE A 40 6.11 11.25 6.95
N CYS A 41 6.38 10.67 5.77
CA CYS A 41 6.24 9.24 5.56
C CYS A 41 7.18 8.42 6.44
N SER A 42 8.43 8.84 6.58
CA SER A 42 9.44 8.18 7.42
C SER A 42 9.06 8.21 8.89
N TYR A 43 8.62 9.37 9.39
CA TYR A 43 8.15 9.49 10.78
C TYR A 43 6.84 8.74 11.01
N THR A 44 5.96 8.66 10.01
CA THR A 44 4.76 7.81 10.08
C THR A 44 5.14 6.35 10.22
N LEU A 45 6.08 5.86 9.42
CA LEU A 45 6.58 4.48 9.53
C LEU A 45 7.15 4.22 10.93
N ALA A 46 8.01 5.12 11.43
CA ALA A 46 8.59 4.99 12.76
C ALA A 46 7.51 4.96 13.87
N LEU A 47 6.49 5.82 13.76
CA LEU A 47 5.37 5.85 14.70
C LEU A 47 4.57 4.53 14.68
N GLU A 48 4.27 3.99 13.51
CA GLU A 48 3.54 2.73 13.37
C GLU A 48 4.36 1.54 13.89
N GLN A 49 5.66 1.52 13.66
CA GLN A 49 6.58 0.52 14.22
C GLN A 49 6.59 0.55 15.75
N LEU A 50 6.60 1.74 16.35
CA LEU A 50 6.54 1.91 17.80
C LEU A 50 5.19 1.48 18.40
N LEU A 51 4.10 1.70 17.66
CA LEU A 51 2.77 1.42 18.17
C LEU A 51 2.37 -0.05 18.07
N THR A 52 2.79 -0.79 17.05
CA THR A 52 2.41 -2.21 17.02
C THR A 52 2.72 -3.04 15.78
N THR A 53 2.81 -2.47 14.58
CA THR A 53 2.29 -3.25 13.47
C THR A 53 3.33 -4.00 12.69
N GLY A 54 4.58 -3.61 12.76
CA GLY A 54 5.60 -4.17 11.87
C GLY A 54 5.25 -4.03 10.38
N GLY A 55 4.32 -3.10 10.04
CA GLY A 55 3.92 -2.82 8.67
C GLY A 55 5.02 -2.14 7.87
N GLY A 56 4.86 -2.13 6.54
CA GLY A 56 5.77 -1.44 5.62
C GLY A 56 5.39 0.03 5.43
N TRP A 57 6.09 0.67 4.50
CA TRP A 57 5.94 2.09 4.18
C TRP A 57 4.90 2.39 3.07
N GLN A 58 4.25 1.39 2.50
CA GLN A 58 3.41 1.57 1.30
C GLN A 58 2.18 2.47 1.53
N ASP A 59 1.51 2.35 2.68
CA ASP A 59 0.24 3.04 2.94
C ASP A 59 0.44 4.54 3.12
N GLN A 60 1.46 4.96 3.88
CA GLN A 60 1.79 6.37 4.05
C GLN A 60 2.26 7.01 2.74
N TYR A 61 3.13 6.35 1.96
CA TYR A 61 3.51 6.83 0.64
C TYR A 61 2.33 6.82 -0.33
N GLY A 62 1.43 5.84 -0.18
CA GLY A 62 0.17 5.78 -0.93
C GLY A 62 -0.72 6.98 -0.70
N GLY A 63 -0.86 7.43 0.54
CA GLY A 63 -1.76 8.51 0.95
C GLY A 63 -1.16 9.91 0.88
N VAL A 64 0.12 10.07 1.24
CA VAL A 64 0.79 11.39 1.30
C VAL A 64 1.15 11.93 -0.09
N PHE A 65 1.54 11.06 -1.00
CA PHE A 65 1.84 11.43 -2.38
C PHE A 65 0.62 11.21 -3.28
N PRO A 66 0.15 12.23 -4.03
CA PRO A 66 -1.02 12.11 -4.88
C PRO A 66 -0.74 11.30 -6.17
N GLY A 67 -1.81 10.89 -6.85
CA GLY A 67 -1.76 10.29 -8.17
C GLY A 67 -1.44 8.80 -8.18
N VAL A 68 -1.44 8.23 -9.39
CA VAL A 68 -1.06 6.85 -9.65
C VAL A 68 0.46 6.73 -9.65
N LYS A 69 0.99 5.74 -8.96
CA LYS A 69 2.44 5.65 -8.78
C LYS A 69 2.93 4.22 -8.55
N LEU A 70 4.14 3.97 -8.97
CA LEU A 70 4.93 2.82 -8.58
C LEU A 70 5.89 3.24 -7.46
N LEU A 71 5.90 2.49 -6.37
CA LEU A 71 6.80 2.69 -5.25
C LEU A 71 7.87 1.59 -5.28
N GLN A 72 9.12 1.99 -5.22
CA GLN A 72 10.27 1.08 -5.25
C GLN A 72 11.25 1.43 -4.13
N SER A 73 11.88 0.42 -3.54
CA SER A 73 12.93 0.59 -2.54
C SER A 73 14.02 -0.44 -2.78
N GLU A 74 15.23 -0.06 -2.46
CA GLU A 74 16.37 -0.97 -2.42
C GLU A 74 16.32 -1.84 -1.16
N ALA A 75 16.94 -3.02 -1.23
CA ALA A 75 17.09 -3.88 -0.07
C ALA A 75 18.07 -3.26 0.94
N GLY A 76 17.72 -3.28 2.23
CA GLY A 76 18.58 -2.74 3.27
C GLY A 76 17.79 -2.35 4.52
N PHE A 77 18.51 -1.96 5.57
CA PHE A 77 17.91 -1.46 6.80
C PHE A 77 17.36 -0.05 6.64
N GLU A 78 18.03 0.79 5.86
CA GLU A 78 17.55 2.12 5.52
C GLU A 78 16.71 2.04 4.26
N GLN A 79 15.43 2.35 4.40
CA GLN A 79 14.48 2.33 3.31
C GLN A 79 14.22 3.75 2.81
N ASN A 80 14.59 3.99 1.54
CA ASN A 80 14.34 5.26 0.86
C ASN A 80 13.43 5.00 -0.36
N PRO A 81 12.11 4.93 -0.17
CA PRO A 81 11.19 4.63 -1.26
C PRO A 81 11.21 5.70 -2.35
N LEU A 82 11.44 5.25 -3.58
CA LEU A 82 11.36 6.09 -4.76
C LEU A 82 9.92 6.11 -5.28
N VAL A 83 9.37 7.30 -5.47
CA VAL A 83 8.04 7.52 -6.04
C VAL A 83 8.18 7.76 -7.54
N ARG A 84 7.63 6.87 -8.37
CA ARG A 84 7.56 7.03 -9.83
C ARG A 84 6.10 7.22 -10.22
N TRP A 85 5.76 8.44 -10.66
CA TRP A 85 4.40 8.73 -11.11
C TRP A 85 4.10 8.05 -12.44
N LEU A 86 2.91 7.50 -12.52
CA LEU A 86 2.35 6.85 -13.69
C LEU A 86 1.19 7.70 -14.24
N PRO A 87 0.84 7.54 -15.52
CA PRO A 87 -0.36 8.17 -16.08
C PRO A 87 -1.64 7.77 -15.31
N ASP A 88 -2.52 8.71 -15.10
CA ASP A 88 -3.79 8.50 -14.39
C ASP A 88 -4.98 8.20 -15.31
N GLN A 89 -4.75 8.06 -16.61
CA GLN A 89 -5.77 7.85 -17.65
C GLN A 89 -6.72 6.69 -17.33
N LEU A 90 -6.20 5.63 -16.68
CA LEU A 90 -7.03 4.50 -16.24
C LEU A 90 -8.19 4.94 -15.34
N PHE A 91 -8.00 5.99 -14.54
CA PHE A 91 -8.96 6.47 -13.56
C PHE A 91 -9.68 7.75 -13.98
N THR A 92 -9.14 8.50 -14.95
CA THR A 92 -9.64 9.81 -15.34
C THR A 92 -10.32 9.83 -16.72
N HIS A 93 -9.88 8.95 -17.65
CA HIS A 93 -10.46 8.90 -18.99
C HIS A 93 -11.90 8.32 -18.95
N PRO A 94 -12.89 8.94 -19.62
CA PRO A 94 -14.29 8.51 -19.57
C PRO A 94 -14.51 7.03 -19.89
N ASP A 95 -13.78 6.49 -20.89
CA ASP A 95 -13.96 5.10 -21.36
C ASP A 95 -13.51 4.06 -20.32
N TYR A 96 -12.65 4.43 -19.39
CA TYR A 96 -12.06 3.50 -18.40
C TYR A 96 -12.51 3.78 -16.98
N ARG A 97 -12.80 5.03 -16.65
CA ARG A 97 -13.22 5.45 -15.30
C ARG A 97 -14.40 4.63 -14.79
N ASP A 98 -15.36 4.37 -15.64
CA ASP A 98 -16.60 3.68 -15.28
C ASP A 98 -16.44 2.13 -15.29
N CYS A 99 -15.24 1.62 -15.62
CA CYS A 99 -14.88 0.20 -15.52
C CYS A 99 -14.39 -0.19 -14.12
N HIS A 100 -14.26 0.77 -13.20
CA HIS A 100 -13.80 0.52 -11.84
C HIS A 100 -14.97 0.53 -10.86
N LEU A 101 -15.02 -0.50 -10.01
CA LEU A 101 -15.97 -0.58 -8.91
C LEU A 101 -15.21 -0.78 -7.60
N LEU A 102 -15.40 0.14 -6.67
CA LEU A 102 -14.96 -0.03 -5.28
C LEU A 102 -16.17 -0.46 -4.45
N TYR A 103 -16.16 -1.71 -3.98
CA TYR A 103 -17.23 -2.25 -3.16
C TYR A 103 -16.78 -2.39 -1.70
N TYR A 104 -17.50 -1.75 -0.78
CA TYR A 104 -17.25 -1.90 0.65
C TYR A 104 -18.02 -3.10 1.21
N THR A 105 -17.29 -4.10 1.66
CA THR A 105 -17.88 -5.36 2.16
C THR A 105 -18.51 -5.25 3.56
N GLY A 106 -18.21 -4.17 4.30
CA GLY A 106 -18.59 -4.03 5.71
C GLY A 106 -17.77 -4.90 6.68
N ILE A 107 -16.81 -5.68 6.18
CA ILE A 107 -15.95 -6.54 6.99
C ILE A 107 -14.71 -5.74 7.40
N THR A 108 -14.52 -5.61 8.71
CA THR A 108 -13.30 -4.98 9.25
C THR A 108 -12.31 -6.07 9.65
N ARG A 109 -11.04 -5.90 9.30
CA ARG A 109 -9.96 -6.81 9.67
C ARG A 109 -8.85 -6.07 10.39
N THR A 110 -8.20 -6.81 11.28
CA THR A 110 -6.96 -6.34 11.87
C THR A 110 -5.80 -6.87 11.04
N ALA A 111 -5.09 -5.99 10.35
CA ALA A 111 -3.93 -6.34 9.52
C ALA A 111 -2.80 -7.05 10.31
N LYS A 112 -2.76 -6.85 11.64
CA LYS A 112 -1.71 -7.35 12.52
C LYS A 112 -1.50 -8.88 12.46
N GLY A 113 -2.58 -9.65 12.40
CA GLY A 113 -2.51 -11.13 12.37
C GLY A 113 -1.91 -11.62 11.04
N ILE A 114 -2.40 -11.09 9.94
CA ILE A 114 -1.96 -11.46 8.58
C ILE A 114 -0.48 -11.11 8.38
N LEU A 115 -0.08 -9.89 8.75
CA LEU A 115 1.32 -9.46 8.64
C LEU A 115 2.27 -10.31 9.48
N ALA A 116 1.88 -10.67 10.70
CA ALA A 116 2.67 -11.53 11.57
C ALA A 116 2.89 -12.92 10.97
N GLU A 117 1.88 -13.48 10.31
CA GLU A 117 1.96 -14.79 9.65
C GLU A 117 2.86 -14.77 8.42
N ILE A 118 2.74 -13.73 7.58
CA ILE A 118 3.61 -13.51 6.42
C ILE A 118 5.07 -13.35 6.87
N VAL A 119 5.33 -12.49 7.85
CA VAL A 119 6.68 -12.23 8.38
C VAL A 119 7.26 -13.51 8.99
N SER A 120 6.47 -14.26 9.75
CA SER A 120 6.89 -15.55 10.30
C SER A 120 7.28 -16.54 9.22
N SER A 121 6.49 -16.64 8.14
CA SER A 121 6.78 -17.51 7.00
C SER A 121 8.06 -17.11 6.27
N MET A 122 8.36 -15.82 6.18
CA MET A 122 9.62 -15.31 5.63
C MET A 122 10.82 -15.71 6.50
N PHE A 123 10.73 -15.52 7.82
CA PHE A 123 11.79 -15.90 8.76
C PHE A 123 12.05 -17.40 8.81
N LEU A 124 11.00 -18.21 8.66
CA LEU A 124 11.12 -19.67 8.58
C LEU A 124 11.67 -20.15 7.22
N ASN A 125 12.01 -19.22 6.33
CA ASN A 125 12.63 -19.48 5.04
C ASN A 125 11.80 -20.44 4.17
N SER A 126 10.48 -20.26 4.18
CA SER A 126 9.56 -21.02 3.34
C SER A 126 9.84 -20.73 1.87
N GLY A 127 10.49 -21.67 1.17
CA GLY A 127 10.85 -21.52 -0.25
C GLY A 127 9.67 -21.09 -1.14
N PRO A 128 8.48 -21.70 -1.03
CA PRO A 128 7.30 -21.30 -1.81
C PRO A 128 6.89 -19.84 -1.55
N HIS A 129 6.89 -19.36 -0.30
CA HIS A 129 6.52 -17.99 0.03
C HIS A 129 7.54 -16.98 -0.50
N LEU A 130 8.83 -17.28 -0.39
CA LEU A 130 9.89 -16.41 -0.92
C LEU A 130 9.84 -16.32 -2.44
N SER A 131 9.57 -17.43 -3.13
CA SER A 131 9.37 -17.45 -4.58
C SER A 131 8.18 -16.62 -4.99
N LEU A 132 7.05 -16.77 -4.29
CA LEU A 132 5.83 -16.00 -4.54
C LEU A 132 6.05 -14.49 -4.34
N LEU A 133 6.75 -14.08 -3.28
CA LEU A 133 7.10 -12.68 -3.04
C LEU A 133 8.00 -12.11 -4.14
N ALA A 134 8.95 -12.91 -4.64
CA ALA A 134 9.78 -12.51 -5.78
C ALA A 134 8.95 -12.31 -7.06
N GLU A 135 8.00 -13.21 -7.33
CA GLU A 135 7.04 -13.06 -8.44
C GLU A 135 6.18 -11.81 -8.29
N MET A 136 5.68 -11.51 -7.10
CA MET A 136 4.87 -10.31 -6.84
C MET A 136 5.65 -9.02 -7.12
N LYS A 137 6.96 -9.00 -6.87
CA LYS A 137 7.82 -7.85 -7.22
C LYS A 137 7.91 -7.64 -8.73
N VAL A 138 8.11 -8.70 -9.50
CA VAL A 138 8.09 -8.64 -10.98
C VAL A 138 6.72 -8.18 -11.46
N HIS A 139 5.67 -8.73 -10.89
CA HIS A 139 4.29 -8.42 -11.24
C HIS A 139 3.93 -6.94 -11.02
N ALA A 140 4.43 -6.30 -9.96
CA ALA A 140 4.24 -4.86 -9.76
C ALA A 140 4.86 -4.03 -10.90
N THR A 141 5.99 -4.47 -11.45
CA THR A 141 6.62 -3.86 -12.62
C THR A 141 5.76 -4.06 -13.87
N ASP A 142 5.27 -5.28 -14.12
CA ASP A 142 4.37 -5.58 -15.24
C ASP A 142 3.10 -4.73 -15.20
N MET A 143 2.52 -4.54 -14.02
CA MET A 143 1.35 -3.67 -13.82
C MET A 143 1.67 -2.22 -14.18
N SER A 144 2.82 -1.70 -13.75
CA SER A 144 3.24 -0.34 -14.10
C SER A 144 3.46 -0.16 -15.60
N GLU A 145 4.03 -1.16 -16.27
CA GLU A 145 4.19 -1.14 -17.74
C GLU A 145 2.85 -1.20 -18.47
N ALA A 146 1.89 -1.99 -17.98
CA ALA A 146 0.55 -2.05 -18.56
C ALA A 146 -0.11 -0.67 -18.52
N ILE A 147 0.02 0.06 -17.41
CA ILE A 147 -0.50 1.44 -17.26
C ILE A 147 0.23 2.38 -18.24
N LEU A 148 1.57 2.34 -18.28
CA LEU A 148 2.37 3.21 -19.15
C LEU A 148 2.05 3.01 -20.63
N ARG A 149 1.71 1.80 -21.04
CA ARG A 149 1.35 1.46 -22.43
C ARG A 149 -0.13 1.64 -22.73
N GLY A 150 -0.96 1.99 -21.74
CA GLY A 150 -2.42 2.07 -21.90
C GLY A 150 -3.09 0.73 -22.16
N ASN A 151 -2.42 -0.39 -21.80
CA ASN A 151 -2.97 -1.74 -21.97
C ASN A 151 -3.80 -2.14 -20.74
N PHE A 152 -5.02 -1.62 -20.68
CA PHE A 152 -5.88 -1.77 -19.51
C PHE A 152 -6.52 -3.15 -19.39
N GLU A 153 -6.65 -3.90 -20.49
CA GLU A 153 -7.08 -5.31 -20.45
C GLU A 153 -6.02 -6.16 -19.73
N ASN A 154 -4.76 -5.97 -20.07
CA ASN A 154 -3.67 -6.64 -19.38
C ASN A 154 -3.59 -6.23 -17.91
N PHE A 155 -3.79 -4.95 -17.59
CA PHE A 155 -3.83 -4.46 -16.22
C PHE A 155 -4.93 -5.16 -15.41
N ALA A 156 -6.15 -5.31 -15.96
CA ALA A 156 -7.25 -6.03 -15.30
C ALA A 156 -6.91 -7.52 -15.07
N SER A 157 -6.26 -8.17 -16.04
CA SER A 157 -5.78 -9.55 -15.90
C SER A 157 -4.75 -9.66 -14.76
N LEU A 158 -3.84 -8.69 -14.66
CA LEU A 158 -2.83 -8.63 -13.61
C LEU A 158 -3.43 -8.40 -12.22
N ILE A 159 -4.55 -7.68 -12.08
CA ILE A 159 -5.29 -7.57 -10.81
C ILE A 159 -5.78 -8.94 -10.35
N ASN A 160 -6.34 -9.75 -11.24
CA ASN A 160 -6.79 -11.10 -10.90
C ASN A 160 -5.60 -11.99 -10.45
N LYS A 161 -4.46 -11.85 -11.12
CA LYS A 161 -3.23 -12.55 -10.71
C LYS A 161 -2.75 -12.11 -9.33
N THR A 162 -2.78 -10.81 -9.04
CA THR A 162 -2.45 -10.27 -7.71
C THR A 162 -3.37 -10.85 -6.64
N TRP A 163 -4.66 -10.96 -6.92
CA TRP A 163 -5.62 -11.58 -6.00
C TRP A 163 -5.28 -13.03 -5.70
N ALA A 164 -4.99 -13.83 -6.72
CA ALA A 164 -4.58 -15.22 -6.56
C ALA A 164 -3.26 -15.36 -5.76
N GLN A 165 -2.30 -14.47 -6.00
CA GLN A 165 -1.04 -14.43 -5.27
C GLN A 165 -1.24 -14.09 -3.79
N ASN A 166 -2.10 -13.12 -3.49
CA ASN A 166 -2.42 -12.76 -2.11
C ASN A 166 -3.09 -13.90 -1.37
N GLN A 167 -4.02 -14.63 -2.00
CA GLN A 167 -4.66 -15.82 -1.42
C GLN A 167 -3.68 -16.96 -1.17
N ALA A 168 -2.68 -17.13 -2.05
CA ALA A 168 -1.65 -18.13 -1.88
C ALA A 168 -0.64 -17.76 -0.78
N LEU A 169 -0.42 -16.46 -0.56
CA LEU A 169 0.48 -15.96 0.47
C LEU A 169 -0.12 -16.11 1.88
N ASP A 170 -1.42 -15.86 2.01
CA ASP A 170 -2.14 -15.93 3.29
C ASP A 170 -3.61 -16.34 3.08
N SER A 171 -3.98 -17.45 3.71
CA SER A 171 -5.36 -17.98 3.68
C SER A 171 -6.38 -17.01 4.29
N GLY A 172 -5.97 -16.18 5.22
CA GLY A 172 -6.80 -15.12 5.81
C GLY A 172 -7.14 -13.98 4.86
N THR A 173 -6.53 -13.91 3.68
CA THR A 173 -6.85 -12.91 2.66
C THR A 173 -8.27 -13.03 2.13
N ASN A 174 -8.83 -14.24 2.11
CA ASN A 174 -10.21 -14.49 1.70
C ASN A 174 -11.09 -14.73 2.93
N PRO A 175 -11.90 -13.75 3.37
CA PRO A 175 -12.84 -13.97 4.47
C PRO A 175 -13.95 -14.94 4.05
N PRO A 176 -14.48 -15.71 5.00
CA PRO A 176 -15.63 -16.56 4.76
C PRO A 176 -16.89 -15.76 4.40
#